data_bc6c50c5bdf7121b8c276de8a14ec048
#
_entry.id   bc6c50c5bdf7121b8c276de8a14ec048
#
_cell.length_a   1.000
_cell.length_b   1.000
_cell.length_c   1.000
_cell.angle_alpha   90.00
_cell.angle_beta   90.00
_cell.angle_gamma   90.00
#
_symmetry.space_group_name_H-M   'P 1'
#
loop_
_entity.id
_entity.type
_entity.pdbx_description
1 polymer ?
#
loop_
_entity_poly.entity_id
_entity_poly.type
_entity_poly.pdbx_seq_one_letter_code
_entity_poly.pdbx_strand_id
1 'polypeptide(L)'
;MNQILSILRTDFYKQGHADQYDPSIEKLVSYYTPRISHLKDINEVPVIGLQAFIKDVLIEDFNKNFFQRPLNEVIKEYEFVIESTMGKNRISSEKVMNLHKLGYLPIEINALEEGTLCPIKCPMIEITNTHPDFAWCVNLIESIMSTELWYMGCTATVGRLYRNIVNKYYKLTSDNEQNAKHAISEFGFRGLPGQEAAVKASMGFLASFDKTATIPSILEINRWYGDDLSSIGSGMASTEHSVMCSSYELDGKNEQKTLHRLLTEIYPDGNVSIVCDSYDYWNVIENIIPKLYGVIMGREGTLFVRGDSGDPVDITVKTVLKLSKIFAGKITVNNKGYMVLPKQIRVIYEDSITPIRARKIYEQLQIAGFSAENVALGTGSSSMLCLEEEETDWEIGSESTTSKKEKTILQPFTRDTFGVAIKTTYGEQAIYHRCDHAKNGFEKQIKPFNIFKNPKTDTGNFKKSQKGCCVVFLDQNGKITYEDEKTYSEARNDNRNLLLPLFANGNLLRETSFMAIRNKLWNNNF
;
A
#
# COMPACT_ATOMS: atom_id res chain seq x y z
N MET A 1 -2.17 21.65 17.83
CA MET A 1 -1.68 20.67 18.82
C MET A 1 -0.18 20.77 18.82
N ASN A 2 0.45 20.81 20.01
CA ASN A 2 1.92 20.68 20.06
C ASN A 2 2.26 19.31 19.48
N GLN A 3 3.22 19.26 18.57
CA GLN A 3 3.69 18.00 18.01
C GLN A 3 4.33 17.17 19.13
N ILE A 4 4.09 15.86 19.12
CA ILE A 4 4.68 14.92 20.10
C ILE A 4 6.21 14.95 19.93
N LEU A 5 6.94 14.99 21.06
CA LEU A 5 8.41 14.83 21.02
C LEU A 5 8.79 13.56 20.28
N SER A 6 9.70 13.66 19.33
CA SER A 6 10.08 12.51 18.46
C SER A 6 10.57 11.32 19.29
N ILE A 7 11.28 11.57 20.40
CA ILE A 7 11.77 10.54 21.32
C ILE A 7 10.64 9.77 22.05
N LEU A 8 9.41 10.32 22.08
CA LEU A 8 8.23 9.70 22.70
C LEU A 8 7.35 8.95 21.68
N ARG A 9 7.66 8.96 20.39
CA ARG A 9 6.93 8.23 19.35
C ARG A 9 7.30 6.75 19.34
N THR A 10 7.13 6.10 20.50
CA THR A 10 7.49 4.69 20.71
C THR A 10 6.64 4.09 21.85
N ASP A 11 6.78 2.79 22.09
CA ASP A 11 6.11 2.11 23.21
C ASP A 11 6.74 2.48 24.55
N PHE A 12 5.95 2.50 25.65
CA PHE A 12 6.44 2.84 26.99
C PHE A 12 7.64 2.01 27.43
N TYR A 13 7.64 0.70 27.18
CA TYR A 13 8.74 -0.17 27.62
C TYR A 13 10.07 0.16 26.93
N LYS A 14 10.04 0.78 25.74
CA LYS A 14 11.24 1.21 25.03
C LYS A 14 11.98 2.33 25.76
N GLN A 15 11.26 3.18 26.50
CA GLN A 15 11.87 4.26 27.26
C GLN A 15 12.82 3.76 28.36
N GLY A 16 12.54 2.61 28.93
CA GLY A 16 13.41 1.98 29.93
C GLY A 16 14.59 1.21 29.36
N HIS A 17 14.62 0.91 28.07
CA HIS A 17 15.67 0.05 27.50
C HIS A 17 17.07 0.66 27.63
N ALA A 18 17.19 1.97 27.61
CA ALA A 18 18.45 2.67 27.79
C ALA A 18 19.14 2.25 29.11
N ASP A 19 18.36 2.08 30.19
CA ASP A 19 18.88 1.70 31.50
C ASP A 19 18.97 0.18 31.71
N GLN A 20 18.27 -0.61 30.88
CA GLN A 20 18.20 -2.07 30.98
C GLN A 20 19.32 -2.79 30.24
N TYR A 21 19.90 -2.18 29.20
CA TYR A 21 21.04 -2.78 28.54
C TYR A 21 22.27 -2.78 29.45
N ASP A 22 23.03 -3.88 29.42
CA ASP A 22 24.30 -3.97 30.12
C ASP A 22 25.23 -2.82 29.66
N PRO A 23 25.84 -2.05 30.60
CA PRO A 23 26.68 -0.89 30.24
C PRO A 23 27.91 -1.23 29.36
N SER A 24 28.28 -2.49 29.29
CA SER A 24 29.38 -2.96 28.44
C SER A 24 29.00 -3.23 26.99
N ILE A 25 27.71 -3.02 26.61
CA ILE A 25 27.27 -3.15 25.23
C ILE A 25 27.63 -1.89 24.46
N GLU A 26 28.51 -2.00 23.49
CA GLU A 26 28.97 -0.91 22.63
C GLU A 26 28.27 -0.92 21.26
N LYS A 27 27.83 -2.09 20.79
CA LYS A 27 27.21 -2.29 19.48
C LYS A 27 25.96 -3.16 19.61
N LEU A 28 24.85 -2.68 19.06
CA LEU A 28 23.61 -3.44 18.89
C LEU A 28 23.25 -3.49 17.42
N VAL A 29 22.87 -4.66 16.94
CA VAL A 29 22.39 -4.89 15.57
C VAL A 29 20.96 -5.43 15.63
N SER A 30 20.08 -4.85 14.86
CA SER A 30 18.69 -5.28 14.71
C SER A 30 18.30 -5.38 13.25
N TYR A 31 17.40 -6.31 12.93
CA TYR A 31 16.90 -6.50 11.59
C TYR A 31 15.39 -6.28 11.54
N TYR A 32 14.93 -5.65 10.47
CA TYR A 32 13.52 -5.59 10.11
C TYR A 32 13.26 -6.66 9.05
N THR A 33 12.38 -7.61 9.40
CA THR A 33 12.19 -8.84 8.62
C THR A 33 10.70 -9.14 8.44
N PRO A 34 10.20 -9.32 7.22
CA PRO A 34 8.85 -9.82 6.99
C PRO A 34 8.76 -11.26 7.51
N ARG A 35 7.91 -11.52 8.51
CA ARG A 35 7.93 -12.79 9.23
C ARG A 35 7.04 -13.85 8.63
N ILE A 36 5.80 -13.50 8.33
CA ILE A 36 4.74 -14.42 7.90
C ILE A 36 3.86 -13.69 6.89
N SER A 37 3.46 -14.40 5.84
CA SER A 37 2.31 -14.00 5.04
C SER A 37 1.10 -14.84 5.44
N HIS A 38 -0.05 -14.19 5.62
CA HIS A 38 -1.33 -14.86 5.82
C HIS A 38 -2.03 -15.16 4.50
N LEU A 39 -1.49 -14.65 3.40
CA LEU A 39 -1.98 -14.94 2.06
C LEU A 39 -1.27 -16.18 1.51
N LYS A 40 -2.06 -17.15 1.07
CA LYS A 40 -1.56 -18.32 0.36
C LYS A 40 -0.83 -17.85 -0.91
N ASP A 41 0.29 -18.46 -1.20
CA ASP A 41 1.11 -18.18 -2.39
C ASP A 41 1.81 -16.80 -2.43
N ILE A 42 1.70 -15.99 -1.38
CA ILE A 42 2.47 -14.76 -1.22
C ILE A 42 3.65 -15.02 -0.28
N ASN A 43 4.85 -15.05 -0.85
CA ASN A 43 6.10 -15.36 -0.15
C ASN A 43 7.14 -14.22 -0.23
N GLU A 44 6.77 -13.09 -0.79
CA GLU A 44 7.62 -11.92 -0.97
C GLU A 44 6.86 -10.63 -0.69
N VAL A 45 7.57 -9.62 -0.18
CA VAL A 45 7.05 -8.28 0.12
C VAL A 45 7.87 -7.24 -0.64
N PRO A 46 7.25 -6.28 -1.34
CA PRO A 46 7.98 -5.15 -1.92
C PRO A 46 8.65 -4.30 -0.85
N VAL A 47 9.91 -4.00 -1.02
CA VAL A 47 10.62 -3.00 -0.21
C VAL A 47 10.21 -1.62 -0.71
N ILE A 48 9.55 -0.83 0.15
CA ILE A 48 9.02 0.48 -0.21
C ILE A 48 8.86 1.38 1.02
N GLY A 49 9.01 2.68 0.84
CA GLY A 49 8.79 3.69 1.88
C GLY A 49 9.99 3.98 2.76
N LEU A 50 11.14 3.39 2.49
CA LEU A 50 12.34 3.62 3.29
C LEU A 50 12.82 5.08 3.21
N GLN A 51 12.92 5.64 2.02
CA GLN A 51 13.31 7.03 1.81
C GLN A 51 12.31 7.99 2.44
N ALA A 52 11.02 7.71 2.31
CA ALA A 52 9.95 8.49 2.94
C ALA A 52 10.09 8.49 4.47
N PHE A 53 10.25 7.31 5.09
CA PHE A 53 10.46 7.17 6.53
C PHE A 53 11.70 7.93 7.03
N ILE A 54 12.82 7.83 6.32
CA ILE A 54 14.06 8.50 6.71
C ILE A 54 13.89 10.01 6.61
N LYS A 55 13.38 10.55 5.50
CA LYS A 55 13.21 11.99 5.30
C LYS A 55 12.22 12.58 6.30
N ASP A 56 11.07 11.94 6.46
CA ASP A 56 9.96 12.47 7.25
C ASP A 56 10.18 12.31 8.76
N VAL A 57 10.60 11.12 9.19
CA VAL A 57 10.70 10.78 10.60
C VAL A 57 12.12 11.01 11.13
N LEU A 58 13.12 10.31 10.56
CA LEU A 58 14.45 10.32 11.16
C LEU A 58 15.19 11.64 10.97
N ILE A 59 14.87 12.39 9.92
CA ILE A 59 15.50 13.69 9.64
C ILE A 59 14.57 14.83 10.06
N GLU A 60 13.41 15.00 9.40
CA GLU A 60 12.58 16.19 9.59
C GLU A 60 11.96 16.23 10.99
N ASP A 61 11.26 15.15 11.41
CA ASP A 61 10.59 15.12 12.72
C ASP A 61 11.58 15.19 13.88
N PHE A 62 12.67 14.39 13.85
CA PHE A 62 13.69 14.45 14.91
C PHE A 62 14.41 15.78 14.97
N ASN A 63 14.72 16.41 13.85
CA ASN A 63 15.30 17.75 13.86
C ASN A 63 14.32 18.77 14.46
N LYS A 64 13.10 18.85 13.94
CA LYS A 64 12.12 19.86 14.31
C LYS A 64 11.59 19.70 15.73
N ASN A 65 11.29 18.46 16.13
CA ASN A 65 10.58 18.17 17.37
C ASN A 65 11.46 17.63 18.50
N PHE A 66 12.78 17.51 18.26
CA PHE A 66 13.72 17.09 19.28
C PHE A 66 15.01 17.92 19.24
N PHE A 67 15.89 17.76 18.25
CA PHE A 67 17.24 18.34 18.27
C PHE A 67 17.30 19.88 18.19
N GLN A 68 16.41 20.52 17.44
CA GLN A 68 16.39 21.98 17.26
C GLN A 68 15.60 22.70 18.36
N ARG A 69 14.88 21.98 19.21
CA ARG A 69 14.18 22.58 20.37
C ARG A 69 15.17 22.85 21.50
N PRO A 70 14.93 23.89 22.33
CA PRO A 70 15.75 24.13 23.51
C PRO A 70 15.78 22.93 24.45
N LEU A 71 16.99 22.50 24.86
CA LEU A 71 17.20 21.33 25.70
C LEU A 71 16.31 21.32 26.95
N ASN A 72 16.23 22.45 27.65
CA ASN A 72 15.45 22.57 28.88
C ASN A 72 13.95 22.35 28.67
N GLU A 73 13.41 22.73 27.51
CA GLU A 73 12.01 22.50 27.17
C GLU A 73 11.77 21.02 26.84
N VAL A 74 12.65 20.43 26.05
CA VAL A 74 12.59 19.01 25.68
C VAL A 74 12.65 18.13 26.93
N ILE A 75 13.60 18.37 27.84
CA ILE A 75 13.74 17.56 29.03
C ILE A 75 12.55 17.75 29.97
N LYS A 76 12.10 18.97 30.17
CA LYS A 76 10.91 19.25 31.00
C LYS A 76 9.64 18.55 30.47
N GLU A 77 9.44 18.55 29.15
CA GLU A 77 8.31 17.88 28.53
C GLU A 77 8.44 16.35 28.64
N TYR A 78 9.64 15.82 28.38
CA TYR A 78 9.94 14.40 28.52
C TYR A 78 9.67 13.90 29.93
N GLU A 79 10.26 14.55 30.95
CA GLU A 79 10.08 14.22 32.36
C GLU A 79 8.61 14.32 32.78
N PHE A 80 7.91 15.38 32.36
CA PHE A 80 6.49 15.52 32.65
C PHE A 80 5.67 14.32 32.13
N VAL A 81 5.89 13.89 30.89
CA VAL A 81 5.17 12.75 30.32
C VAL A 81 5.55 11.45 31.03
N ILE A 82 6.83 11.18 31.20
CA ILE A 82 7.30 9.93 31.80
C ILE A 82 6.91 9.81 33.26
N GLU A 83 7.09 10.86 34.06
CA GLU A 83 6.70 10.83 35.47
C GLU A 83 5.21 10.71 35.69
N SER A 84 4.41 11.39 34.83
CA SER A 84 2.95 11.32 34.90
C SER A 84 2.37 9.96 34.52
N THR A 85 3.07 9.21 33.66
CA THR A 85 2.54 7.96 33.09
C THR A 85 3.21 6.72 33.64
N MET A 86 4.49 6.76 33.95
CA MET A 86 5.28 5.60 34.43
C MET A 86 5.71 5.74 35.89
N GLY A 87 5.53 6.93 36.48
CA GLY A 87 5.91 7.24 37.87
C GLY A 87 7.24 7.94 38.02
N LYS A 88 7.36 8.69 39.13
CA LYS A 88 8.55 9.48 39.42
C LYS A 88 9.79 8.60 39.60
N ASN A 89 10.91 9.05 39.10
CA ASN A 89 12.24 8.43 39.23
C ASN A 89 12.31 6.99 38.69
N ARG A 90 11.42 6.61 37.74
CA ARG A 90 11.44 5.27 37.13
C ARG A 90 12.39 5.17 35.95
N ILE A 91 12.54 6.24 35.19
CA ILE A 91 13.40 6.31 34.02
C ILE A 91 14.16 7.64 34.09
N SER A 92 15.46 7.57 33.87
CA SER A 92 16.32 8.75 33.86
C SER A 92 16.20 9.52 32.54
N SER A 93 16.15 10.84 32.61
CA SER A 93 16.24 11.71 31.43
C SER A 93 17.68 11.95 30.95
N GLU A 94 18.69 11.48 31.70
CA GLU A 94 20.10 11.75 31.41
C GLU A 94 20.54 11.27 30.02
N LYS A 95 20.16 10.06 29.62
CA LYS A 95 20.51 9.52 28.30
C LYS A 95 19.82 10.24 27.16
N VAL A 96 18.59 10.69 27.37
CA VAL A 96 17.84 11.55 26.43
C VAL A 96 18.49 12.91 26.30
N MET A 97 18.94 13.50 27.44
CA MET A 97 19.70 14.76 27.47
C MET A 97 21.02 14.61 26.68
N ASN A 98 21.73 13.52 26.87
CA ASN A 98 23.00 13.28 26.18
C ASN A 98 22.79 13.07 24.66
N LEU A 99 21.71 12.39 24.25
CA LEU A 99 21.32 12.26 22.85
C LEU A 99 21.00 13.63 22.23
N HIS A 100 20.24 14.47 22.94
CA HIS A 100 19.93 15.83 22.47
C HIS A 100 21.20 16.68 22.29
N LYS A 101 22.16 16.60 23.24
CA LYS A 101 23.45 17.29 23.15
C LYS A 101 24.29 16.80 21.99
N LEU A 102 24.18 15.53 21.60
CA LEU A 102 24.88 14.97 20.44
C LEU A 102 24.37 15.60 19.13
N GLY A 103 23.09 15.98 19.07
CA GLY A 103 22.53 16.76 17.97
C GLY A 103 22.11 15.95 16.73
N TYR A 104 22.20 14.63 16.76
CA TYR A 104 21.75 13.75 15.67
C TYR A 104 21.44 12.34 16.20
N LEU A 105 20.69 11.53 15.42
CA LEU A 105 20.48 10.11 15.72
C LEU A 105 21.72 9.30 15.39
N PRO A 106 22.42 8.72 16.38
CA PRO A 106 23.68 7.98 16.18
C PRO A 106 23.40 6.53 15.76
N ILE A 107 22.69 6.36 14.67
CA ILE A 107 22.38 5.06 14.07
C ILE A 107 22.78 5.03 12.60
N GLU A 108 23.00 3.84 12.11
CA GLU A 108 23.17 3.50 10.70
C GLU A 108 22.08 2.52 10.27
N ILE A 109 21.53 2.72 9.09
CA ILE A 109 20.56 1.83 8.46
C ILE A 109 21.13 1.37 7.12
N ASN A 110 21.26 0.04 6.98
CA ASN A 110 21.54 -0.62 5.73
C ASN A 110 20.27 -1.35 5.26
N ALA A 111 19.94 -1.28 3.98
CA ALA A 111 18.70 -1.84 3.50
C ALA A 111 18.84 -2.39 2.07
N LEU A 112 17.97 -3.33 1.73
CA LEU A 112 17.68 -3.66 0.34
C LEU A 112 17.22 -2.40 -0.40
N GLU A 113 17.51 -2.31 -1.67
CA GLU A 113 17.01 -1.22 -2.50
C GLU A 113 15.48 -1.26 -2.60
N GLU A 114 14.85 -0.09 -2.55
CA GLU A 114 13.40 0.01 -2.79
C GLU A 114 13.04 -0.51 -4.18
N GLY A 115 11.87 -1.11 -4.29
CA GLY A 115 11.46 -1.86 -5.49
C GLY A 115 11.95 -3.31 -5.54
N THR A 116 12.75 -3.74 -4.58
CA THR A 116 13.15 -5.15 -4.46
C THR A 116 12.02 -5.98 -3.84
N LEU A 117 11.84 -7.21 -4.29
CA LEU A 117 10.95 -8.18 -3.65
C LEU A 117 11.73 -8.96 -2.59
N CYS A 118 11.43 -8.70 -1.33
CA CYS A 118 12.08 -9.36 -0.19
C CYS A 118 11.32 -10.63 0.20
N PRO A 119 11.96 -11.80 0.20
CA PRO A 119 11.32 -13.04 0.65
C PRO A 119 10.90 -12.96 2.12
N ILE A 120 9.80 -13.63 2.46
CA ILE A 120 9.39 -13.82 3.86
C ILE A 120 10.52 -14.51 4.64
N LYS A 121 10.80 -14.02 5.85
CA LYS A 121 11.90 -14.39 6.74
C LYS A 121 13.28 -13.89 6.33
N CYS A 122 13.42 -13.21 5.20
CA CYS A 122 14.68 -12.56 4.82
C CYS A 122 14.77 -11.16 5.45
N PRO A 123 15.89 -10.76 6.06
CA PRO A 123 16.07 -9.40 6.54
C PRO A 123 16.06 -8.40 5.38
N MET A 124 15.25 -7.32 5.49
CA MET A 124 15.24 -6.26 4.48
C MET A 124 15.94 -4.99 4.93
N ILE A 125 16.11 -4.81 6.24
CA ILE A 125 16.78 -3.67 6.85
C ILE A 125 17.65 -4.17 8.01
N GLU A 126 18.86 -3.64 8.09
CA GLU A 126 19.75 -3.75 9.23
C GLU A 126 19.91 -2.38 9.89
N ILE A 127 19.83 -2.34 11.21
CA ILE A 127 20.00 -1.12 11.99
C ILE A 127 21.06 -1.35 13.04
N THR A 128 22.02 -0.43 13.14
CA THR A 128 23.05 -0.47 14.17
C THR A 128 23.35 0.93 14.70
N ASN A 129 23.90 1.02 15.91
CA ASN A 129 24.40 2.29 16.44
C ASN A 129 25.80 2.63 15.88
N THR A 130 26.05 3.93 15.73
CA THR A 130 27.35 4.47 15.30
C THR A 130 28.21 4.98 16.47
N HIS A 131 27.60 5.16 17.65
CA HIS A 131 28.26 5.62 18.87
C HIS A 131 27.94 4.61 20.01
N PRO A 132 28.96 4.17 20.78
CA PRO A 132 28.79 3.12 21.80
C PRO A 132 27.76 3.48 22.88
N ASP A 133 27.76 4.72 23.36
CA ASP A 133 26.85 5.15 24.45
C ASP A 133 25.37 5.16 24.04
N PHE A 134 25.06 5.02 22.75
CA PHE A 134 23.72 5.12 22.20
C PHE A 134 23.22 3.83 21.52
N ALA A 135 23.75 2.67 21.90
CA ALA A 135 23.27 1.39 21.38
C ALA A 135 21.75 1.20 21.58
N TRP A 136 21.18 1.76 22.63
CA TRP A 136 19.75 1.72 22.94
C TRP A 136 18.86 2.42 21.87
N CYS A 137 19.41 3.38 21.10
CA CYS A 137 18.68 4.06 20.03
C CYS A 137 18.23 3.11 18.92
N VAL A 138 18.95 2.02 18.69
CA VAL A 138 18.64 1.02 17.66
C VAL A 138 17.21 0.46 17.81
N ASN A 139 16.81 0.19 19.05
CA ASN A 139 15.46 -0.35 19.32
C ASN A 139 14.43 0.70 19.71
N LEU A 140 14.87 1.94 19.97
CA LEU A 140 13.95 3.03 20.26
C LEU A 140 13.03 3.32 19.06
N ILE A 141 13.59 3.33 17.85
CA ILE A 141 12.88 3.64 16.61
C ILE A 141 12.03 2.48 16.08
N GLU A 142 12.06 1.30 16.70
CA GLU A 142 11.34 0.10 16.22
C GLU A 142 9.85 0.35 16.00
N SER A 143 9.17 0.94 17.00
CA SER A 143 7.72 1.13 16.95
C SER A 143 7.32 2.05 15.82
N ILE A 144 7.97 3.22 15.73
CA ILE A 144 7.64 4.19 14.68
C ILE A 144 8.02 3.65 13.29
N MET A 145 9.18 3.02 13.17
CA MET A 145 9.59 2.44 11.89
C MET A 145 8.61 1.35 11.41
N SER A 146 8.17 0.49 12.33
CA SER A 146 7.22 -0.57 11.98
C SER A 146 5.90 -0.01 11.49
N THR A 147 5.35 1.01 12.16
CA THR A 147 4.08 1.65 11.75
C THR A 147 4.20 2.39 10.42
N GLU A 148 5.36 2.94 10.14
CA GLU A 148 5.60 3.66 8.88
C GLU A 148 5.76 2.71 7.68
N LEU A 149 6.46 1.60 7.85
CA LEU A 149 6.89 0.76 6.73
C LEU A 149 6.00 -0.45 6.44
N TRP A 150 5.51 -1.15 7.49
CA TRP A 150 4.83 -2.42 7.26
C TRP A 150 3.54 -2.27 6.45
N TYR A 151 2.77 -1.19 6.68
CA TYR A 151 1.51 -0.97 6.00
C TYR A 151 1.71 -0.63 4.52
N MET A 152 2.73 0.16 4.18
CA MET A 152 3.09 0.40 2.78
C MET A 152 3.51 -0.89 2.07
N GLY A 153 4.29 -1.74 2.72
CA GLY A 153 4.64 -3.07 2.19
C GLY A 153 3.42 -3.96 1.96
N CYS A 154 2.44 -3.95 2.88
CA CYS A 154 1.19 -4.67 2.74
C CYS A 154 0.39 -4.18 1.53
N THR A 155 0.16 -2.88 1.43
CA THR A 155 -0.63 -2.31 0.34
C THR A 155 0.07 -2.39 -1.02
N ALA A 156 1.40 -2.33 -1.04
CA ALA A 156 2.18 -2.64 -2.24
C ALA A 156 2.03 -4.11 -2.68
N THR A 157 1.94 -5.03 -1.72
CA THR A 157 1.65 -6.45 -2.01
C THR A 157 0.25 -6.62 -2.60
N VAL A 158 -0.74 -5.90 -2.07
CA VAL A 158 -2.11 -5.87 -2.63
C VAL A 158 -2.11 -5.33 -4.06
N GLY A 159 -1.48 -4.18 -4.26
CA GLY A 159 -1.33 -3.60 -5.60
C GLY A 159 -0.69 -4.57 -6.58
N ARG A 160 0.32 -5.34 -6.12
CA ARG A 160 0.98 -6.36 -6.93
C ARG A 160 0.07 -7.54 -7.27
N LEU A 161 -0.79 -7.98 -6.34
CA LEU A 161 -1.78 -9.01 -6.62
C LEU A 161 -2.74 -8.59 -7.74
N TYR A 162 -3.32 -7.40 -7.64
CA TYR A 162 -4.15 -6.86 -8.70
C TYR A 162 -3.40 -6.72 -10.02
N ARG A 163 -2.18 -6.22 -9.99
CA ARG A 163 -1.39 -6.03 -11.19
C ARG A 163 -1.06 -7.34 -11.90
N ASN A 164 -0.77 -8.40 -11.16
CA ASN A 164 -0.55 -9.73 -11.74
C ASN A 164 -1.80 -10.26 -12.46
N ILE A 165 -2.99 -10.05 -11.87
CA ILE A 165 -4.26 -10.40 -12.50
C ILE A 165 -4.44 -9.60 -13.79
N VAL A 166 -4.30 -8.29 -13.73
CA VAL A 166 -4.47 -7.41 -14.89
C VAL A 166 -3.49 -7.76 -15.99
N ASN A 167 -2.21 -7.90 -15.66
CA ASN A 167 -1.16 -8.26 -16.63
C ASN A 167 -1.49 -9.56 -17.35
N LYS A 168 -1.96 -10.60 -16.63
CA LYS A 168 -2.37 -11.88 -17.23
C LYS A 168 -3.42 -11.66 -18.32
N TYR A 169 -4.49 -10.93 -18.02
CA TYR A 169 -5.60 -10.77 -18.98
C TYR A 169 -5.29 -9.76 -20.09
N TYR A 170 -4.52 -8.70 -19.81
CA TYR A 170 -4.03 -7.81 -20.86
C TYR A 170 -3.09 -8.54 -21.83
N LYS A 171 -2.17 -9.37 -21.32
CA LYS A 171 -1.33 -10.22 -22.15
C LYS A 171 -2.12 -11.19 -23.01
N LEU A 172 -3.21 -11.73 -22.53
CA LEU A 172 -4.07 -12.67 -23.25
C LEU A 172 -4.97 -11.98 -24.29
N THR A 173 -5.50 -10.78 -23.98
CA THR A 173 -6.64 -10.23 -24.70
C THR A 173 -6.44 -8.82 -25.28
N SER A 174 -5.38 -8.09 -24.95
CA SER A 174 -5.15 -6.72 -25.43
C SER A 174 -3.88 -6.61 -26.26
N ASP A 175 -3.90 -5.80 -27.31
CA ASP A 175 -2.70 -5.42 -28.07
C ASP A 175 -1.84 -4.40 -27.32
N ASN A 176 -2.38 -3.76 -26.26
CA ASN A 176 -1.75 -2.68 -25.50
C ASN A 176 -1.43 -3.13 -24.07
N GLU A 177 -0.54 -4.13 -23.94
CA GLU A 177 -0.19 -4.72 -22.63
C GLU A 177 0.33 -3.67 -21.61
N GLN A 178 1.07 -2.66 -22.09
CA GLN A 178 1.58 -1.56 -21.27
C GLN A 178 0.49 -0.72 -20.58
N ASN A 179 -0.75 -0.76 -21.07
CA ASN A 179 -1.88 -0.04 -20.48
C ASN A 179 -2.44 -0.73 -19.23
N ALA A 180 -1.98 -1.93 -18.91
CA ALA A 180 -2.34 -2.64 -17.68
C ALA A 180 -2.14 -1.79 -16.41
N LYS A 181 -1.15 -0.90 -16.39
CA LYS A 181 -0.89 0.02 -15.27
C LYS A 181 -2.00 1.06 -15.02
N HIS A 182 -2.88 1.29 -16.00
CA HIS A 182 -4.01 2.22 -15.92
C HIS A 182 -5.33 1.54 -15.55
N ALA A 183 -5.35 0.21 -15.46
CA ALA A 183 -6.57 -0.57 -15.41
C ALA A 183 -7.31 -0.52 -14.08
N ILE A 184 -6.61 -0.23 -12.97
CA ILE A 184 -7.23 -0.14 -11.65
C ILE A 184 -6.85 1.16 -10.96
N SER A 185 -7.87 1.86 -10.43
CA SER A 185 -7.74 3.06 -9.61
C SER A 185 -7.93 2.75 -8.14
N GLU A 186 -7.21 3.43 -7.26
CA GLU A 186 -7.34 3.34 -5.82
C GLU A 186 -8.27 4.45 -5.30
N PHE A 187 -9.27 4.10 -4.47
CA PHE A 187 -10.30 4.97 -3.88
C PHE A 187 -10.41 4.82 -2.36
N GLY A 188 -9.34 4.43 -1.69
CA GLY A 188 -9.36 4.08 -0.28
C GLY A 188 -9.41 5.25 0.69
N PHE A 189 -9.16 6.49 0.26
CA PHE A 189 -8.92 7.64 1.15
C PHE A 189 -9.95 7.77 2.27
N ARG A 190 -11.22 7.82 1.93
CA ARG A 190 -12.32 8.07 2.88
C ARG A 190 -12.66 6.89 3.81
N GLY A 191 -12.15 5.69 3.51
CA GLY A 191 -12.43 4.48 4.30
C GLY A 191 -11.26 3.99 5.15
N LEU A 192 -10.16 4.74 5.22
CA LEU A 192 -8.96 4.39 5.99
C LEU A 192 -8.86 5.19 7.29
N PRO A 193 -8.16 4.68 8.31
CA PRO A 193 -8.09 5.31 9.64
C PRO A 193 -7.14 6.51 9.66
N GLY A 194 -7.55 7.61 9.05
CA GLY A 194 -6.83 8.87 8.98
C GLY A 194 -6.03 9.08 7.70
N GLN A 195 -5.69 10.34 7.43
CA GLN A 195 -5.01 10.76 6.20
C GLN A 195 -3.65 10.08 6.03
N GLU A 196 -2.87 9.94 7.11
CA GLU A 196 -1.55 9.31 7.06
C GLU A 196 -1.63 7.86 6.58
N ALA A 197 -2.59 7.09 7.09
CA ALA A 197 -2.82 5.72 6.64
C ALA A 197 -3.26 5.68 5.17
N ALA A 198 -4.10 6.61 4.75
CA ALA A 198 -4.54 6.70 3.36
C ALA A 198 -3.40 7.03 2.40
N VAL A 199 -2.51 7.95 2.77
CA VAL A 199 -1.31 8.29 1.99
C VAL A 199 -0.40 7.06 1.84
N LYS A 200 -0.12 6.35 2.92
CA LYS A 200 0.72 5.14 2.92
C LYS A 200 0.10 4.02 2.09
N ALA A 201 -1.21 3.81 2.23
CA ALA A 201 -1.92 2.80 1.45
C ALA A 201 -1.88 3.10 -0.05
N SER A 202 -2.20 4.33 -0.43
CA SER A 202 -2.17 4.77 -1.82
C SER A 202 -0.76 4.73 -2.41
N MET A 203 0.27 5.13 -1.64
CA MET A 203 1.67 5.02 -2.07
C MET A 203 2.06 3.57 -2.37
N GLY A 204 1.72 2.63 -1.49
CA GLY A 204 1.98 1.21 -1.74
C GLY A 204 1.29 0.71 -3.00
N PHE A 205 0.02 1.08 -3.21
CA PHE A 205 -0.74 0.69 -4.40
C PHE A 205 -0.18 1.32 -5.69
N LEU A 206 0.22 2.60 -5.64
CA LEU A 206 0.81 3.32 -6.76
C LEU A 206 2.17 2.75 -7.20
N ALA A 207 2.83 1.92 -6.41
CA ALA A 207 3.98 1.15 -6.87
C ALA A 207 3.64 0.15 -7.98
N SER A 208 2.35 -0.19 -8.16
CA SER A 208 1.87 -1.11 -9.19
C SER A 208 0.99 -0.46 -10.26
N PHE A 209 0.31 0.64 -9.93
CA PHE A 209 -0.61 1.35 -10.81
C PHE A 209 -0.29 2.84 -10.84
N ASP A 210 -0.95 3.60 -11.73
CA ASP A 210 -0.78 5.04 -11.84
C ASP A 210 -2.11 5.81 -11.75
N LYS A 211 -3.13 5.18 -11.16
CA LYS A 211 -4.46 5.80 -10.93
C LYS A 211 -4.81 5.79 -9.46
N THR A 212 -5.17 6.96 -8.94
CA THR A 212 -5.62 7.14 -7.56
C THR A 212 -6.59 8.31 -7.44
N ALA A 213 -7.51 8.23 -6.49
CA ALA A 213 -8.33 9.36 -6.04
C ALA A 213 -7.74 10.06 -4.80
N THR A 214 -6.64 9.56 -4.25
CA THR A 214 -6.01 10.08 -3.03
C THR A 214 -4.98 11.16 -3.37
N ILE A 215 -5.41 12.40 -3.58
CA ILE A 215 -4.52 13.53 -3.92
C ILE A 215 -3.34 13.68 -2.95
N PRO A 216 -3.52 13.61 -1.60
CA PRO A 216 -2.40 13.76 -0.67
C PRO A 216 -1.25 12.79 -0.92
N SER A 217 -1.50 11.57 -1.42
CA SER A 217 -0.43 10.61 -1.68
C SER A 217 0.50 11.07 -2.80
N ILE A 218 -0.04 11.70 -3.85
CA ILE A 218 0.77 12.23 -4.96
C ILE A 218 1.70 13.35 -4.46
N LEU A 219 1.17 14.23 -3.61
CA LEU A 219 1.93 15.35 -3.03
C LEU A 219 3.05 14.86 -2.10
N GLU A 220 2.75 13.89 -1.25
CA GLU A 220 3.74 13.35 -0.32
C GLU A 220 4.81 12.50 -1.04
N ILE A 221 4.44 11.72 -2.05
CA ILE A 221 5.41 11.00 -2.88
C ILE A 221 6.34 11.98 -3.61
N ASN A 222 5.79 13.07 -4.18
CA ASN A 222 6.62 14.13 -4.78
C ASN A 222 7.60 14.71 -3.75
N ARG A 223 7.14 15.02 -2.53
CA ARG A 223 7.99 15.55 -1.44
C ARG A 223 9.11 14.59 -1.06
N TRP A 224 8.83 13.30 -0.98
CA TRP A 224 9.81 12.30 -0.55
C TRP A 224 10.78 11.87 -1.66
N TYR A 225 10.30 11.74 -2.90
CA TYR A 225 11.05 11.12 -4.00
C TYR A 225 11.43 12.09 -5.12
N GLY A 226 10.82 13.26 -5.18
CA GLY A 226 11.16 14.29 -6.15
C GLY A 226 10.62 14.07 -7.56
N ASP A 227 9.81 13.03 -7.79
CA ASP A 227 9.20 12.78 -9.11
C ASP A 227 8.15 13.83 -9.45
N ASP A 228 7.95 14.11 -10.75
CA ASP A 228 6.87 14.98 -11.21
C ASP A 228 5.50 14.42 -10.85
N LEU A 229 4.59 15.29 -10.42
CA LEU A 229 3.23 14.89 -10.00
C LEU A 229 2.52 14.05 -11.07
N SER A 230 2.67 14.40 -12.34
CA SER A 230 2.04 13.69 -13.47
C SER A 230 2.60 12.28 -13.70
N SER A 231 3.84 12.03 -13.29
CA SER A 231 4.49 10.71 -13.40
C SER A 231 4.11 9.78 -12.25
N ILE A 232 3.87 10.35 -11.06
CA ILE A 232 3.50 9.59 -9.87
C ILE A 232 2.15 8.93 -10.05
N GLY A 233 1.15 9.72 -10.45
CA GLY A 233 -0.20 9.22 -10.63
C GLY A 233 -1.16 10.28 -11.12
N SER A 234 -2.37 9.86 -11.48
CA SER A 234 -3.41 10.78 -11.95
C SER A 234 -4.80 10.31 -11.53
N GLY A 235 -5.70 11.28 -11.39
CA GLY A 235 -7.14 11.05 -11.28
C GLY A 235 -7.85 11.27 -12.60
N MET A 236 -9.16 11.09 -12.59
CA MET A 236 -10.06 11.34 -13.69
C MET A 236 -11.25 12.18 -13.19
N ALA A 237 -11.78 13.07 -14.03
CA ALA A 237 -13.05 13.73 -13.71
C ALA A 237 -14.14 12.68 -13.52
N SER A 238 -14.81 12.73 -12.38
CA SER A 238 -15.84 11.74 -12.02
C SER A 238 -17.01 12.41 -11.34
N THR A 239 -18.21 11.97 -11.64
CA THR A 239 -19.40 12.36 -10.87
C THR A 239 -19.55 11.48 -9.63
N GLU A 240 -20.41 11.90 -8.71
CA GLU A 240 -20.91 11.09 -7.61
C GLU A 240 -22.46 11.15 -7.54
N HIS A 241 -23.08 10.32 -6.71
CA HIS A 241 -24.52 10.27 -6.61
C HIS A 241 -25.17 11.61 -6.24
N SER A 242 -24.53 12.41 -5.37
CA SER A 242 -25.05 13.74 -5.01
C SER A 242 -25.17 14.67 -6.22
N VAL A 243 -24.19 14.63 -7.15
CA VAL A 243 -24.21 15.40 -8.40
C VAL A 243 -25.35 14.93 -9.30
N MET A 244 -25.48 13.61 -9.46
CA MET A 244 -26.52 13.05 -10.32
C MET A 244 -27.93 13.31 -9.77
N CYS A 245 -28.14 13.12 -8.47
CA CYS A 245 -29.44 13.33 -7.82
C CYS A 245 -29.87 14.80 -7.87
N SER A 246 -28.99 15.74 -7.54
CA SER A 246 -29.31 17.16 -7.59
C SER A 246 -29.58 17.64 -9.02
N SER A 247 -28.78 17.18 -9.98
CA SER A 247 -28.98 17.50 -11.39
C SER A 247 -30.28 16.92 -11.93
N TYR A 248 -30.62 15.68 -11.54
CA TYR A 248 -31.88 15.04 -11.95
C TYR A 248 -33.10 15.87 -11.56
N GLU A 249 -33.18 16.34 -10.32
CA GLU A 249 -34.27 17.20 -9.86
C GLU A 249 -34.32 18.52 -10.62
N LEU A 250 -33.15 19.19 -10.81
CA LEU A 250 -33.06 20.46 -11.50
C LEU A 250 -33.35 20.33 -13.02
N ASP A 251 -33.01 19.22 -13.61
CA ASP A 251 -33.24 18.93 -15.02
C ASP A 251 -34.65 18.38 -15.30
N GLY A 252 -35.57 18.46 -14.35
CA GLY A 252 -36.97 18.04 -14.47
C GLY A 252 -37.11 16.53 -14.49
N LYS A 253 -36.35 15.81 -13.68
CA LYS A 253 -36.31 14.36 -13.57
C LYS A 253 -35.88 13.66 -14.85
N ASN A 254 -34.91 14.24 -15.55
CA ASN A 254 -34.44 13.77 -16.85
C ASN A 254 -32.92 13.51 -16.86
N GLU A 255 -32.53 12.27 -16.59
CA GLU A 255 -31.11 11.87 -16.60
C GLU A 255 -30.44 12.08 -17.98
N GLN A 256 -31.17 11.92 -19.08
CA GLN A 256 -30.62 12.17 -20.42
C GLN A 256 -30.13 13.62 -20.57
N LYS A 257 -30.87 14.58 -20.03
CA LYS A 257 -30.51 15.99 -20.06
C LYS A 257 -29.27 16.26 -19.20
N THR A 258 -29.22 15.64 -18.03
CA THR A 258 -28.04 15.70 -17.14
C THR A 258 -26.78 15.15 -17.85
N LEU A 259 -26.85 13.93 -18.41
CA LEU A 259 -25.72 13.33 -19.12
C LEU A 259 -25.32 14.17 -20.34
N HIS A 260 -26.29 14.67 -21.12
CA HIS A 260 -26.01 15.54 -22.28
C HIS A 260 -25.22 16.77 -21.86
N ARG A 261 -25.67 17.51 -20.82
CA ARG A 261 -24.99 18.69 -20.30
C ARG A 261 -23.57 18.37 -19.82
N LEU A 262 -23.40 17.28 -19.07
CA LEU A 262 -22.08 16.85 -18.60
C LEU A 262 -21.13 16.59 -19.77
N LEU A 263 -21.60 15.98 -20.86
CA LEU A 263 -20.77 15.58 -22.01
C LEU A 263 -20.54 16.68 -23.03
N THR A 264 -21.34 17.74 -23.06
CA THR A 264 -21.26 18.80 -24.08
C THR A 264 -20.84 20.16 -23.55
N GLU A 265 -21.17 20.45 -22.27
CA GLU A 265 -20.92 21.76 -21.67
C GLU A 265 -19.83 21.72 -20.61
N ILE A 266 -19.85 20.71 -19.71
CA ILE A 266 -18.93 20.63 -18.57
C ILE A 266 -17.65 19.90 -18.95
N TYR A 267 -17.76 18.76 -19.62
CA TYR A 267 -16.64 17.93 -20.07
C TYR A 267 -16.77 17.63 -21.57
N PRO A 268 -16.67 18.64 -22.46
CA PRO A 268 -16.83 18.43 -23.90
C PRO A 268 -15.73 17.53 -24.49
N ASP A 269 -14.59 17.47 -23.86
CA ASP A 269 -13.45 16.62 -24.21
C ASP A 269 -12.86 15.90 -22.98
N GLY A 270 -11.78 15.14 -23.18
CA GLY A 270 -11.10 14.40 -22.14
C GLY A 270 -11.89 13.21 -21.59
N ASN A 271 -11.29 12.52 -20.64
CA ASN A 271 -11.89 11.35 -19.99
C ASN A 271 -12.78 11.79 -18.83
N VAL A 272 -13.97 11.19 -18.74
CA VAL A 272 -14.93 11.44 -17.66
C VAL A 272 -15.61 10.14 -17.24
N SER A 273 -15.75 9.92 -15.94
CA SER A 273 -16.53 8.84 -15.35
C SER A 273 -17.88 9.39 -14.87
N ILE A 274 -18.98 8.82 -15.34
CA ILE A 274 -20.32 9.22 -14.92
C ILE A 274 -21.00 8.04 -14.24
N VAL A 275 -21.40 8.23 -12.96
CA VAL A 275 -22.19 7.24 -12.22
C VAL A 275 -23.60 7.18 -12.78
N CYS A 276 -24.05 5.97 -13.13
CA CYS A 276 -25.27 5.76 -13.90
C CYS A 276 -26.35 4.97 -13.15
N ASP A 277 -26.11 4.59 -11.91
CA ASP A 277 -26.99 3.75 -11.09
C ASP A 277 -27.69 4.51 -9.96
N SER A 278 -27.77 5.85 -10.07
CA SER A 278 -28.49 6.66 -9.08
C SER A 278 -29.98 6.32 -9.02
N TYR A 279 -30.57 5.88 -10.13
CA TYR A 279 -31.97 5.46 -10.25
C TYR A 279 -32.10 4.14 -10.98
N ASP A 280 -32.08 4.14 -12.32
CA ASP A 280 -32.21 2.95 -13.16
C ASP A 280 -31.03 2.81 -14.11
N TYR A 281 -30.06 2.02 -13.67
CA TYR A 281 -28.83 1.76 -14.43
C TYR A 281 -29.11 1.23 -15.84
N TRP A 282 -30.01 0.25 -15.95
CA TRP A 282 -30.29 -0.36 -17.26
C TRP A 282 -31.05 0.58 -18.20
N ASN A 283 -31.91 1.45 -17.67
CA ASN A 283 -32.50 2.52 -18.47
C ASN A 283 -31.44 3.48 -19.03
N VAL A 284 -30.44 3.84 -18.24
CA VAL A 284 -29.33 4.66 -18.76
C VAL A 284 -28.61 3.95 -19.89
N ILE A 285 -28.23 2.68 -19.70
CA ILE A 285 -27.48 1.92 -20.71
C ILE A 285 -28.31 1.69 -21.96
N GLU A 286 -29.56 1.23 -21.84
CA GLU A 286 -30.36 0.73 -22.96
C GLU A 286 -31.14 1.82 -23.69
N ASN A 287 -31.50 2.91 -23.01
CA ASN A 287 -32.38 3.94 -23.58
C ASN A 287 -31.73 5.33 -23.68
N ILE A 288 -30.84 5.70 -22.74
CA ILE A 288 -30.23 7.03 -22.74
C ILE A 288 -28.95 7.05 -23.56
N ILE A 289 -28.03 6.11 -23.36
CA ILE A 289 -26.77 6.01 -24.12
C ILE A 289 -27.02 5.95 -25.64
N PRO A 290 -27.98 5.16 -26.18
CA PRO A 290 -28.27 5.18 -27.60
C PRO A 290 -28.69 6.57 -28.14
N LYS A 291 -29.46 7.33 -27.35
CA LYS A 291 -29.86 8.70 -27.74
C LYS A 291 -28.70 9.69 -27.73
N LEU A 292 -27.68 9.42 -26.95
CA LEU A 292 -26.45 10.21 -26.86
C LEU A 292 -25.33 9.71 -27.77
N TYR A 293 -25.59 8.70 -28.63
CA TYR A 293 -24.60 8.09 -29.51
C TYR A 293 -23.78 9.12 -30.30
N GLY A 294 -24.43 10.09 -30.94
CA GLY A 294 -23.74 11.14 -31.71
C GLY A 294 -22.84 12.01 -30.87
N VAL A 295 -23.29 12.38 -29.67
CA VAL A 295 -22.51 13.15 -28.70
C VAL A 295 -21.29 12.34 -28.26
N ILE A 296 -21.50 11.10 -27.85
CA ILE A 296 -20.40 10.23 -27.37
C ILE A 296 -19.35 10.01 -28.45
N MET A 297 -19.78 9.66 -29.66
CA MET A 297 -18.87 9.38 -30.78
C MET A 297 -18.14 10.61 -31.33
N GLY A 298 -18.70 11.81 -31.12
CA GLY A 298 -18.08 13.08 -31.52
C GLY A 298 -17.03 13.62 -30.56
N ARG A 299 -16.87 13.01 -29.36
CA ARG A 299 -15.95 13.50 -28.33
C ARG A 299 -14.49 13.11 -28.60
N GLU A 300 -13.58 14.00 -28.22
CA GLU A 300 -12.18 13.66 -28.00
C GLU A 300 -11.96 13.28 -26.53
N GLY A 301 -11.99 11.99 -26.24
CA GLY A 301 -11.87 11.41 -24.90
C GLY A 301 -12.87 10.29 -24.68
N THR A 302 -12.81 9.70 -23.51
CA THR A 302 -13.59 8.51 -23.17
C THR A 302 -14.64 8.82 -22.11
N LEU A 303 -15.89 8.45 -22.37
CA LEU A 303 -16.90 8.30 -21.35
C LEU A 303 -16.73 6.92 -20.68
N PHE A 304 -16.49 6.91 -19.38
CA PHE A 304 -16.55 5.72 -18.56
C PHE A 304 -17.93 5.64 -17.91
N VAL A 305 -18.71 4.65 -18.33
CA VAL A 305 -20.03 4.37 -17.74
C VAL A 305 -19.78 3.62 -16.44
N ARG A 306 -20.24 4.20 -15.32
CA ARG A 306 -19.98 3.65 -13.98
C ARG A 306 -21.23 3.07 -13.33
N GLY A 307 -21.12 1.78 -12.93
CA GLY A 307 -22.04 1.14 -11.99
C GLY A 307 -21.35 0.99 -10.64
N ASP A 308 -22.06 1.27 -9.56
CA ASP A 308 -21.59 1.15 -8.18
C ASP A 308 -22.46 0.20 -7.35
N SER A 309 -23.52 -0.39 -7.93
CA SER A 309 -24.46 -1.24 -7.23
C SER A 309 -24.72 -2.55 -7.98
N GLY A 310 -25.14 -3.58 -7.25
CA GLY A 310 -25.39 -4.93 -7.76
C GLY A 310 -24.14 -5.82 -7.72
N ASP A 311 -24.21 -6.98 -8.36
CA ASP A 311 -23.04 -7.88 -8.46
C ASP A 311 -22.00 -7.31 -9.41
N PRO A 312 -20.76 -7.05 -8.96
CA PRO A 312 -19.74 -6.39 -9.78
C PRO A 312 -19.40 -7.14 -11.07
N VAL A 313 -19.37 -8.46 -11.02
CA VAL A 313 -19.03 -9.29 -12.19
C VAL A 313 -20.15 -9.23 -13.21
N ASP A 314 -21.37 -9.46 -12.76
CA ASP A 314 -22.56 -9.50 -13.61
C ASP A 314 -22.83 -8.14 -14.28
N ILE A 315 -22.85 -7.07 -13.49
CA ILE A 315 -23.10 -5.71 -13.98
C ILE A 315 -22.03 -5.29 -15.00
N THR A 316 -20.75 -5.49 -14.69
CA THR A 316 -19.67 -5.08 -15.59
C THR A 316 -19.71 -5.82 -16.91
N VAL A 317 -19.81 -7.14 -16.89
CA VAL A 317 -19.83 -7.97 -18.11
C VAL A 317 -21.07 -7.70 -18.96
N LYS A 318 -22.24 -7.65 -18.35
CA LYS A 318 -23.51 -7.32 -19.07
C LYS A 318 -23.45 -5.92 -19.68
N THR A 319 -22.85 -4.95 -19.02
CA THR A 319 -22.70 -3.60 -19.57
C THR A 319 -21.83 -3.60 -20.83
N VAL A 320 -20.68 -4.29 -20.82
CA VAL A 320 -19.85 -4.42 -22.03
C VAL A 320 -20.64 -5.09 -23.17
N LEU A 321 -21.39 -6.15 -22.89
CA LEU A 321 -22.23 -6.86 -23.87
C LEU A 321 -23.33 -5.95 -24.44
N LYS A 322 -23.97 -5.11 -23.63
CA LYS A 322 -25.02 -4.18 -24.11
C LYS A 322 -24.41 -3.04 -24.93
N LEU A 323 -23.31 -2.44 -24.45
CA LEU A 323 -22.61 -1.40 -25.19
C LEU A 323 -22.07 -1.92 -26.53
N SER A 324 -21.61 -3.16 -26.60
CA SER A 324 -21.16 -3.74 -27.87
C SER A 324 -22.26 -3.83 -28.92
N LYS A 325 -23.51 -4.07 -28.51
CA LYS A 325 -24.67 -4.04 -29.40
C LYS A 325 -25.01 -2.63 -29.86
N ILE A 326 -24.99 -1.66 -28.94
CA ILE A 326 -25.30 -0.25 -29.25
C ILE A 326 -24.26 0.33 -30.21
N PHE A 327 -22.99 -0.01 -30.02
CA PHE A 327 -21.88 0.49 -30.83
C PHE A 327 -21.37 -0.53 -31.87
N ALA A 328 -22.19 -1.50 -32.29
CA ALA A 328 -21.80 -2.62 -33.15
C ALA A 328 -21.01 -2.19 -34.40
N GLY A 329 -21.43 -1.10 -35.07
CA GLY A 329 -20.74 -0.57 -36.26
C GLY A 329 -19.38 0.09 -36.00
N LYS A 330 -18.93 0.17 -34.75
CA LYS A 330 -17.66 0.78 -34.30
C LYS A 330 -16.79 -0.16 -33.46
N ILE A 331 -17.26 -1.39 -33.24
CA ILE A 331 -16.45 -2.43 -32.59
C ILE A 331 -15.30 -2.80 -33.52
N THR A 332 -14.13 -2.94 -32.93
CA THR A 332 -12.94 -3.47 -33.60
C THR A 332 -12.57 -4.83 -33.00
N VAL A 333 -11.92 -5.66 -33.80
CA VAL A 333 -11.31 -6.91 -33.31
C VAL A 333 -9.81 -6.69 -33.35
N ASN A 334 -9.15 -6.87 -32.24
CA ASN A 334 -7.71 -6.69 -32.13
C ASN A 334 -6.93 -7.88 -32.70
N ASN A 335 -5.59 -7.78 -32.75
CA ASN A 335 -4.72 -8.83 -33.34
C ASN A 335 -4.79 -10.17 -32.58
N LYS A 336 -5.26 -10.16 -31.33
CA LYS A 336 -5.46 -11.36 -30.51
C LYS A 336 -6.85 -11.97 -30.67
N GLY A 337 -7.70 -11.38 -31.52
CA GLY A 337 -9.04 -11.90 -31.83
C GLY A 337 -10.15 -11.43 -30.86
N TYR A 338 -9.88 -10.46 -29.97
CA TYR A 338 -10.83 -9.98 -29.00
C TYR A 338 -11.49 -8.67 -29.41
N MET A 339 -12.77 -8.53 -29.09
CA MET A 339 -13.57 -7.34 -29.38
C MET A 339 -13.19 -6.17 -28.45
N VAL A 340 -13.07 -4.98 -29.05
CA VAL A 340 -12.76 -3.72 -28.36
C VAL A 340 -13.85 -2.70 -28.67
N LEU A 341 -14.44 -2.11 -27.65
CA LEU A 341 -15.37 -0.98 -27.73
C LEU A 341 -14.67 0.23 -28.38
N PRO A 342 -15.40 1.13 -29.07
CA PRO A 342 -14.78 2.35 -29.57
C PRO A 342 -14.13 3.16 -28.45
N LYS A 343 -13.04 3.87 -28.76
CA LYS A 343 -12.24 4.62 -27.76
C LYS A 343 -13.06 5.63 -26.93
N GLN A 344 -14.19 6.06 -27.43
CA GLN A 344 -15.05 7.05 -26.80
C GLN A 344 -15.89 6.49 -25.64
N ILE A 345 -15.95 5.16 -25.46
CA ILE A 345 -16.75 4.57 -24.39
C ILE A 345 -16.06 3.35 -23.77
N ARG A 346 -16.06 3.29 -22.46
CA ARG A 346 -15.56 2.18 -21.64
C ARG A 346 -16.47 1.97 -20.45
N VAL A 347 -16.30 0.87 -19.77
CA VAL A 347 -16.99 0.56 -18.51
C VAL A 347 -16.02 0.73 -17.35
N ILE A 348 -16.49 1.26 -16.25
CA ILE A 348 -15.78 1.26 -14.97
C ILE A 348 -16.69 0.79 -13.85
N TYR A 349 -16.17 -0.01 -12.94
CA TYR A 349 -16.86 -0.41 -11.73
C TYR A 349 -15.96 -0.17 -10.52
N GLU A 350 -16.43 0.58 -9.52
CA GLU A 350 -15.57 1.16 -8.48
C GLU A 350 -15.90 0.66 -7.06
N ASP A 351 -17.00 -0.04 -6.85
CA ASP A 351 -17.36 -0.53 -5.52
C ASP A 351 -17.04 -2.01 -5.31
N SER A 352 -16.55 -2.33 -4.11
CA SER A 352 -16.37 -3.71 -3.64
C SER A 352 -15.50 -4.60 -4.54
N ILE A 353 -14.60 -4.05 -5.34
CA ILE A 353 -13.69 -4.85 -6.17
C ILE A 353 -12.57 -5.43 -5.29
N THR A 354 -12.58 -6.75 -5.16
CA THR A 354 -11.51 -7.55 -4.55
C THR A 354 -10.63 -8.18 -5.65
N PRO A 355 -9.43 -8.70 -5.35
CA PRO A 355 -8.64 -9.44 -6.34
C PRO A 355 -9.41 -10.59 -7.00
N ILE A 356 -10.25 -11.28 -6.23
CA ILE A 356 -11.09 -12.38 -6.73
C ILE A 356 -12.11 -11.85 -7.75
N ARG A 357 -12.82 -10.77 -7.42
CA ARG A 357 -13.80 -10.15 -8.31
C ARG A 357 -13.16 -9.58 -9.56
N ALA A 358 -12.02 -8.90 -9.43
CA ALA A 358 -11.25 -8.41 -10.57
C ALA A 358 -10.88 -9.55 -11.53
N ARG A 359 -10.37 -10.67 -11.00
CA ARG A 359 -10.07 -11.87 -11.79
C ARG A 359 -11.31 -12.40 -12.52
N LYS A 360 -12.44 -12.56 -11.81
CA LYS A 360 -13.68 -13.07 -12.40
C LYS A 360 -14.21 -12.15 -13.50
N ILE A 361 -14.16 -10.82 -13.32
CA ILE A 361 -14.58 -9.86 -14.36
C ILE A 361 -13.74 -10.06 -15.63
N TYR A 362 -12.42 -10.06 -15.53
CA TYR A 362 -11.54 -10.22 -16.69
C TYR A 362 -11.66 -11.61 -17.33
N GLU A 363 -11.85 -12.64 -16.54
CA GLU A 363 -12.10 -14.02 -17.03
C GLU A 363 -13.40 -14.12 -17.83
N GLN A 364 -14.50 -13.57 -17.32
CA GLN A 364 -15.78 -13.57 -18.02
C GLN A 364 -15.75 -12.72 -19.30
N LEU A 365 -15.02 -11.59 -19.29
CA LEU A 365 -14.80 -10.79 -20.50
C LEU A 365 -14.03 -11.59 -21.55
N GLN A 366 -12.96 -12.30 -21.16
CA GLN A 366 -12.20 -13.17 -22.04
C GLN A 366 -13.07 -14.27 -22.66
N ILE A 367 -13.87 -14.96 -21.84
CA ILE A 367 -14.82 -16.01 -22.30
C ILE A 367 -15.83 -15.43 -23.30
N ALA A 368 -16.32 -14.21 -23.04
CA ALA A 368 -17.26 -13.52 -23.94
C ALA A 368 -16.59 -12.93 -25.19
N GLY A 369 -15.28 -13.10 -25.38
CA GLY A 369 -14.54 -12.62 -26.55
C GLY A 369 -14.18 -11.14 -26.52
N PHE A 370 -14.16 -10.50 -25.35
CA PHE A 370 -13.82 -9.10 -25.19
C PHE A 370 -12.43 -8.90 -24.59
N SER A 371 -11.71 -7.87 -25.06
CA SER A 371 -10.44 -7.45 -24.50
C SER A 371 -10.63 -6.87 -23.09
N ALA A 372 -9.66 -7.15 -22.20
CA ALA A 372 -9.60 -6.59 -20.86
C ALA A 372 -9.60 -5.05 -20.85
N GLU A 373 -9.08 -4.40 -21.89
CA GLU A 373 -9.01 -2.93 -22.00
C GLU A 373 -10.38 -2.24 -22.12
N ASN A 374 -11.48 -2.99 -22.28
CA ASN A 374 -12.83 -2.44 -22.27
C ASN A 374 -13.28 -1.99 -20.88
N VAL A 375 -12.62 -2.46 -19.81
CA VAL A 375 -13.02 -2.25 -18.43
C VAL A 375 -11.87 -1.69 -17.60
N ALA A 376 -12.17 -0.62 -16.87
CA ALA A 376 -11.39 -0.16 -15.72
C ALA A 376 -12.07 -0.56 -14.42
N LEU A 377 -11.31 -0.72 -13.35
CA LEU A 377 -11.83 -1.09 -12.03
C LEU A 377 -11.37 -0.08 -10.98
N GLY A 378 -12.11 -0.02 -9.88
CA GLY A 378 -11.72 0.75 -8.71
C GLY A 378 -11.64 -0.13 -7.47
N THR A 379 -10.59 0.03 -6.66
CA THR A 379 -10.45 -0.67 -5.39
C THR A 379 -10.53 0.31 -4.23
N GLY A 380 -11.33 -0.03 -3.22
CA GLY A 380 -11.55 0.79 -2.04
C GLY A 380 -10.70 0.37 -0.84
N SER A 381 -10.97 0.99 0.31
CA SER A 381 -10.27 0.75 1.56
C SER A 381 -10.36 -0.69 2.06
N SER A 382 -11.43 -1.43 1.75
CA SER A 382 -11.57 -2.83 2.15
C SER A 382 -10.38 -3.69 1.72
N SER A 383 -9.95 -3.56 0.47
CA SER A 383 -8.81 -4.30 -0.04
C SER A 383 -7.46 -3.85 0.54
N MET A 384 -7.39 -2.63 1.10
CA MET A 384 -6.19 -2.12 1.77
C MET A 384 -6.11 -2.57 3.24
N LEU A 385 -7.25 -2.94 3.84
CA LEU A 385 -7.34 -3.38 5.24
C LEU A 385 -7.36 -4.89 5.37
N CYS A 386 -8.01 -5.60 4.45
CA CYS A 386 -8.13 -7.06 4.47
C CYS A 386 -8.36 -7.62 3.06
N LEU A 387 -8.06 -8.90 2.86
CA LEU A 387 -8.37 -9.66 1.66
C LEU A 387 -9.22 -10.87 2.02
N GLU A 388 -10.13 -11.21 1.11
CA GLU A 388 -10.92 -12.44 1.20
C GLU A 388 -10.09 -13.63 0.70
N GLU A 389 -10.18 -14.79 1.38
CA GLU A 389 -9.78 -16.07 0.79
C GLU A 389 -10.92 -16.61 -0.08
N GLU A 390 -10.57 -17.26 -1.21
CA GLU A 390 -11.54 -18.02 -1.98
C GLU A 390 -12.06 -19.18 -1.13
N GLU A 391 -13.34 -19.15 -0.72
CA GLU A 391 -14.04 -20.40 -0.52
C GLU A 391 -14.27 -21.02 -1.91
N THR A 392 -13.65 -22.16 -2.14
CA THR A 392 -13.99 -23.04 -3.26
C THR A 392 -15.44 -23.45 -3.10
N ASP A 393 -16.31 -22.94 -3.94
CA ASP A 393 -17.70 -23.33 -4.25
C ASP A 393 -18.65 -22.13 -4.29
N TRP A 394 -18.47 -21.28 -5.32
CA TRP A 394 -19.58 -20.52 -5.86
C TRP A 394 -20.00 -21.18 -7.18
N GLU A 395 -20.99 -22.05 -7.13
CA GLU A 395 -21.72 -22.45 -8.31
C GLU A 395 -22.50 -21.23 -8.83
N ILE A 396 -22.16 -20.80 -10.05
CA ILE A 396 -22.91 -19.81 -10.80
C ILE A 396 -24.27 -20.45 -11.12
N GLY A 397 -25.33 -19.95 -10.48
CA GLY A 397 -26.69 -20.22 -10.94
C GLY A 397 -27.63 -21.00 -10.01
N SER A 398 -27.44 -21.00 -8.70
CA SER A 398 -28.51 -21.46 -7.81
C SER A 398 -29.03 -20.32 -6.94
N GLU A 399 -30.30 -19.96 -7.12
CA GLU A 399 -31.13 -19.41 -6.05
C GLU A 399 -31.16 -20.46 -4.93
N SER A 400 -30.22 -20.48 -4.07
CA SER A 400 -30.23 -21.33 -2.89
C SER A 400 -30.27 -20.44 -1.66
N THR A 401 -31.46 -20.33 -1.16
CA THR A 401 -31.74 -20.07 0.24
C THR A 401 -30.90 -20.96 1.15
N THR A 402 -30.31 -20.31 2.15
CA THR A 402 -29.84 -20.86 3.41
C THR A 402 -28.63 -21.79 3.42
N SER A 403 -27.47 -21.21 3.60
CA SER A 403 -26.67 -21.48 4.80
C SER A 403 -25.92 -20.21 5.16
N LYS A 404 -26.37 -19.55 6.22
CA LYS A 404 -25.64 -18.45 6.86
C LYS A 404 -24.36 -19.01 7.45
N LYS A 405 -23.28 -18.99 6.68
CA LYS A 405 -21.95 -18.91 7.23
C LYS A 405 -21.70 -17.42 7.47
N GLU A 406 -21.75 -17.03 8.72
CA GLU A 406 -21.46 -15.66 9.15
C GLU A 406 -20.01 -15.34 8.78
N LYS A 407 -19.84 -14.46 7.82
CA LYS A 407 -18.53 -13.86 7.50
C LYS A 407 -18.24 -12.74 8.47
N THR A 408 -17.05 -12.72 9.03
CA THR A 408 -16.60 -11.60 9.84
C THR A 408 -15.81 -10.62 9.00
N ILE A 409 -16.45 -9.52 8.60
CA ILE A 409 -15.79 -8.35 8.04
C ILE A 409 -15.48 -7.39 9.18
N LEU A 410 -14.21 -7.14 9.41
CA LEU A 410 -13.80 -5.99 10.18
C LEU A 410 -13.67 -4.80 9.22
N GLN A 411 -14.80 -4.26 8.79
CA GLN A 411 -14.82 -2.91 8.25
C GLN A 411 -15.09 -1.96 9.39
N PRO A 412 -14.16 -1.06 9.74
CA PRO A 412 -14.42 -0.13 10.83
C PRO A 412 -15.58 0.81 10.52
N PHE A 413 -15.86 1.12 9.24
CA PHE A 413 -16.92 2.08 8.88
C PHE A 413 -17.37 1.92 7.45
N THR A 414 -18.67 2.10 7.21
CA THR A 414 -19.19 2.31 5.88
C THR A 414 -18.90 3.75 5.42
N ARG A 415 -18.82 3.91 4.15
CA ARG A 415 -18.48 5.08 3.35
C ARG A 415 -19.35 6.31 3.63
N ASP A 416 -20.55 6.15 4.13
CA ASP A 416 -21.54 7.19 4.28
C ASP A 416 -21.59 7.75 5.71
N THR A 417 -20.46 8.24 6.17
CA THR A 417 -20.32 9.21 7.25
C THR A 417 -20.44 8.74 8.69
N PHE A 418 -21.19 7.71 9.04
CA PHE A 418 -21.33 7.30 10.43
C PHE A 418 -21.27 5.78 10.52
N GLY A 419 -20.04 5.30 10.53
CA GLY A 419 -19.78 3.90 10.40
C GLY A 419 -20.33 3.02 11.49
N VAL A 420 -20.88 1.90 11.08
CA VAL A 420 -21.14 0.78 11.95
C VAL A 420 -20.01 -0.21 11.73
N ALA A 421 -19.29 -0.54 12.80
CA ALA A 421 -18.35 -1.64 12.75
C ALA A 421 -19.13 -2.94 12.51
N ILE A 422 -18.93 -3.54 11.36
CA ILE A 422 -19.49 -4.86 11.06
C ILE A 422 -18.45 -5.89 11.48
N LYS A 423 -18.76 -6.64 12.52
CA LYS A 423 -17.94 -7.75 12.97
C LYS A 423 -18.52 -9.03 12.40
N THR A 424 -17.79 -9.70 11.57
CA THR A 424 -18.16 -10.99 11.03
C THR A 424 -17.24 -12.07 11.54
N THR A 425 -17.69 -13.31 11.63
CA THR A 425 -17.01 -14.36 12.40
C THR A 425 -16.10 -15.28 11.57
N TYR A 426 -15.97 -15.12 10.26
CA TYR A 426 -15.12 -16.01 9.45
C TYR A 426 -14.43 -15.32 8.27
N GLY A 427 -13.13 -15.59 8.14
CA GLY A 427 -12.46 -15.75 6.86
C GLY A 427 -11.84 -14.53 6.21
N GLU A 428 -11.91 -13.34 6.79
CA GLU A 428 -11.13 -12.22 6.26
C GLU A 428 -9.81 -12.17 6.98
N GLN A 429 -8.77 -12.47 6.25
CA GLN A 429 -7.41 -12.33 6.73
C GLN A 429 -6.92 -10.94 6.39
N ALA A 430 -6.65 -10.15 7.42
CA ALA A 430 -5.86 -8.96 7.25
C ALA A 430 -4.52 -9.34 6.60
N ILE A 431 -4.00 -8.50 5.71
CA ILE A 431 -2.69 -8.70 5.14
C ILE A 431 -1.68 -8.37 6.22
N TYR A 432 -1.29 -9.36 6.98
CA TYR A 432 -0.28 -9.19 8.01
C TYR A 432 1.06 -9.67 7.49
N HIS A 433 1.79 -8.79 6.87
CA HIS A 433 3.23 -8.92 6.84
C HIS A 433 3.76 -8.35 8.16
N ARG A 434 3.72 -9.13 9.20
CA ARG A 434 4.33 -8.70 10.45
C ARG A 434 5.83 -8.70 10.29
N CYS A 435 6.40 -7.51 10.33
CA CYS A 435 7.83 -7.35 10.42
C CYS A 435 8.24 -7.36 11.89
N ASP A 436 9.20 -8.20 12.23
CA ASP A 436 9.79 -8.23 13.56
C ASP A 436 11.22 -7.72 13.49
N HIS A 437 11.56 -6.91 14.47
CA HIS A 437 12.95 -6.64 14.78
C HIS A 437 13.54 -7.86 15.47
N ALA A 438 14.44 -8.54 14.78
CA ALA A 438 15.27 -9.53 15.39
C ALA A 438 16.52 -8.85 15.94
N LYS A 439 16.72 -8.94 17.24
CA LYS A 439 17.95 -8.52 17.88
C LYS A 439 18.95 -9.67 17.80
N ASN A 440 19.80 -9.64 16.79
CA ASN A 440 20.55 -10.83 16.42
C ASN A 440 22.01 -10.83 16.84
N GLY A 441 22.56 -9.67 17.16
CA GLY A 441 23.96 -9.61 17.59
C GLY A 441 24.26 -8.32 18.34
N PHE A 442 25.21 -8.43 19.26
CA PHE A 442 25.87 -7.28 19.84
C PHE A 442 27.33 -7.60 20.10
N GLU A 443 28.15 -6.55 20.05
CA GLU A 443 29.58 -6.65 20.32
C GLU A 443 29.87 -6.04 21.68
N LYS A 444 30.60 -6.81 22.49
CA LYS A 444 31.22 -6.37 23.73
C LYS A 444 32.71 -6.22 23.48
N GLN A 445 33.34 -5.24 24.10
CA GLN A 445 34.79 -4.93 23.90
C GLN A 445 35.74 -6.14 23.85
N ILE A 446 35.34 -7.28 24.43
CA ILE A 446 36.25 -8.42 24.59
C ILE A 446 35.84 -9.65 23.76
N LYS A 447 34.54 -9.85 23.47
CA LYS A 447 34.03 -10.97 22.65
C LYS A 447 32.70 -10.62 22.01
N PRO A 448 32.59 -10.65 20.67
CA PRO A 448 31.30 -10.64 20.00
C PRO A 448 30.55 -11.93 20.36
N PHE A 449 29.25 -11.83 20.58
CA PHE A 449 28.39 -12.98 20.74
C PHE A 449 27.03 -12.79 20.07
N ASN A 450 26.48 -13.88 19.59
CA ASN A 450 25.22 -13.89 18.87
C ASN A 450 24.08 -14.15 19.84
N ILE A 451 23.03 -13.34 19.76
CA ILE A 451 21.78 -13.54 20.46
C ILE A 451 20.68 -13.86 19.45
N PHE A 452 19.78 -14.74 19.85
CA PHE A 452 18.63 -15.09 19.02
C PHE A 452 17.46 -15.53 19.90
N LYS A 453 16.27 -15.28 19.39
CA LYS A 453 15.04 -15.73 20.02
C LYS A 453 14.69 -17.11 19.51
N ASN A 454 14.62 -18.08 20.42
CA ASN A 454 14.25 -19.46 20.12
C ASN A 454 13.34 -20.04 21.22
N PRO A 455 12.09 -19.57 21.32
CA PRO A 455 11.19 -20.00 22.38
C PRO A 455 10.78 -21.46 22.21
N LYS A 456 10.94 -22.27 23.25
CA LYS A 456 10.52 -23.68 23.26
C LYS A 456 9.01 -23.86 23.09
N THR A 457 8.23 -22.84 23.44
CA THR A 457 6.78 -22.77 23.26
C THR A 457 6.32 -22.49 21.84
N ASP A 458 7.23 -22.15 20.94
CA ASP A 458 6.93 -21.89 19.52
C ASP A 458 7.05 -23.18 18.69
N THR A 459 6.01 -24.00 18.71
CA THR A 459 5.97 -25.29 18.01
C THR A 459 5.99 -25.15 16.48
N GLY A 460 5.56 -24.00 15.94
CA GLY A 460 5.53 -23.71 14.49
C GLY A 460 6.78 -23.03 13.96
N ASN A 461 7.77 -22.75 14.78
CA ASN A 461 8.96 -21.96 14.43
C ASN A 461 8.66 -20.55 13.87
N PHE A 462 7.51 -19.97 14.20
CA PHE A 462 7.08 -18.66 13.70
C PHE A 462 7.80 -17.49 14.40
N LYS A 463 8.28 -17.72 15.63
CA LYS A 463 8.93 -16.70 16.47
C LYS A 463 10.45 -16.86 16.59
N LYS A 464 11.04 -17.80 15.87
CA LYS A 464 12.50 -17.89 15.79
C LYS A 464 13.04 -16.68 15.04
N SER A 465 14.05 -16.04 15.59
CA SER A 465 14.83 -15.03 14.90
C SER A 465 16.07 -15.64 14.25
N GLN A 466 16.67 -14.90 13.33
CA GLN A 466 18.00 -15.18 12.83
C GLN A 466 19.01 -15.19 13.99
N LYS A 467 20.09 -15.88 13.82
CA LYS A 467 21.19 -15.95 14.79
C LYS A 467 22.33 -15.04 14.36
N GLY A 468 22.73 -14.11 15.24
CA GLY A 468 23.83 -13.20 14.96
C GLY A 468 23.55 -12.27 13.78
N CYS A 469 24.60 -11.79 13.13
CA CYS A 469 24.48 -10.92 11.96
C CYS A 469 24.20 -11.74 10.69
N CYS A 470 23.53 -11.08 9.74
CA CYS A 470 23.08 -11.69 8.50
C CYS A 470 23.77 -11.08 7.29
N VAL A 471 24.03 -11.91 6.30
CA VAL A 471 24.39 -11.49 4.93
C VAL A 471 23.24 -11.84 4.03
N VAL A 472 22.64 -10.86 3.37
CA VAL A 472 21.56 -11.02 2.40
C VAL A 472 22.15 -10.97 1.00
N PHE A 473 21.92 -11.99 0.17
CA PHE A 473 22.57 -12.10 -1.13
C PHE A 473 21.70 -12.82 -2.16
N LEU A 474 22.14 -12.85 -3.42
CA LEU A 474 21.50 -13.64 -4.46
C LEU A 474 22.08 -15.07 -4.46
N ASP A 475 21.22 -16.07 -4.41
CA ASP A 475 21.63 -17.47 -4.61
C ASP A 475 22.06 -17.73 -6.06
N GLN A 476 22.48 -18.97 -6.35
CA GLN A 476 22.90 -19.40 -7.69
C GLN A 476 21.80 -19.29 -8.77
N ASN A 477 20.53 -19.15 -8.36
CA ASN A 477 19.38 -18.98 -9.24
C ASN A 477 18.96 -17.49 -9.35
N GLY A 478 19.72 -16.56 -8.76
CA GLY A 478 19.42 -15.13 -8.73
C GLY A 478 18.29 -14.77 -7.77
N LYS A 479 17.92 -15.64 -6.81
CA LYS A 479 16.91 -15.36 -5.80
C LYS A 479 17.55 -14.79 -4.53
N ILE A 480 16.90 -13.81 -3.92
CA ILE A 480 17.33 -13.25 -2.65
C ILE A 480 17.17 -14.31 -1.54
N THR A 481 18.23 -14.49 -0.79
CA THR A 481 18.31 -15.36 0.38
C THR A 481 19.23 -14.74 1.43
N TYR A 482 19.44 -15.40 2.56
CA TYR A 482 20.36 -14.92 3.58
C TYR A 482 21.11 -16.07 4.27
N GLU A 483 22.28 -15.72 4.81
CA GLU A 483 23.03 -16.51 5.76
C GLU A 483 23.06 -15.78 7.09
N ASP A 484 22.90 -16.49 8.20
CA ASP A 484 23.04 -15.94 9.54
C ASP A 484 24.26 -16.51 10.28
N GLU A 485 24.33 -16.38 11.60
CA GLU A 485 25.47 -16.82 12.46
C GLU A 485 26.79 -16.10 12.16
N LYS A 486 26.74 -14.94 11.51
CA LYS A 486 27.93 -14.11 11.25
C LYS A 486 28.21 -13.16 12.43
N THR A 487 29.48 -12.80 12.61
CA THR A 487 29.84 -11.61 13.39
C THR A 487 29.51 -10.35 12.61
N TYR A 488 29.45 -9.21 13.30
CA TYR A 488 29.21 -7.92 12.64
C TYR A 488 30.28 -7.62 11.57
N SER A 489 31.55 -7.89 11.88
CA SER A 489 32.66 -7.69 10.95
C SER A 489 32.58 -8.58 9.71
N GLU A 490 32.23 -9.86 9.88
CA GLU A 490 32.05 -10.77 8.74
C GLU A 490 30.89 -10.33 7.83
N ALA A 491 29.74 -9.96 8.41
CA ALA A 491 28.59 -9.52 7.64
C ALA A 491 28.86 -8.21 6.88
N ARG A 492 29.58 -7.26 7.50
CA ARG A 492 29.93 -5.95 6.90
C ARG A 492 30.95 -6.07 5.78
N ASN A 493 31.86 -7.02 5.85
CA ASN A 493 32.93 -7.20 4.86
C ASN A 493 32.55 -8.21 3.76
N ASP A 494 31.36 -8.81 3.80
CA ASP A 494 30.91 -9.71 2.75
C ASP A 494 30.41 -8.93 1.53
N ASN A 495 31.16 -8.99 0.44
CA ASN A 495 30.85 -8.27 -0.80
C ASN A 495 29.55 -8.73 -1.48
N ARG A 496 28.96 -9.85 -1.04
CA ARG A 496 27.66 -10.34 -1.54
C ARG A 496 26.48 -9.61 -0.88
N ASN A 497 26.73 -8.92 0.25
CA ASN A 497 25.65 -8.37 1.06
C ASN A 497 24.88 -7.27 0.33
N LEU A 498 23.60 -7.50 0.12
CA LEU A 498 22.66 -6.58 -0.56
C LEU A 498 22.08 -5.50 0.38
N LEU A 499 22.32 -5.61 1.69
CA LEU A 499 21.95 -4.55 2.65
C LEU A 499 22.97 -3.42 2.53
N LEU A 500 22.65 -2.44 1.69
CA LEU A 500 23.53 -1.33 1.37
C LEU A 500 23.25 -0.11 2.26
N PRO A 501 24.27 0.70 2.60
CA PRO A 501 24.11 1.90 3.41
C PRO A 501 23.04 2.84 2.83
N LEU A 502 22.10 3.25 3.69
CA LEU A 502 20.97 4.11 3.31
C LEU A 502 20.89 5.37 4.18
N PHE A 503 21.18 5.25 5.47
CA PHE A 503 21.14 6.36 6.42
C PHE A 503 22.27 6.21 7.43
N ALA A 504 22.89 7.32 7.83
CA ALA A 504 23.81 7.36 8.96
C ALA A 504 23.88 8.76 9.59
N ASN A 505 23.84 8.82 10.93
CA ASN A 505 24.09 10.04 11.69
C ASN A 505 23.30 11.26 11.22
N GLY A 506 21.98 11.08 11.03
CA GLY A 506 21.10 12.15 10.61
C GLY A 506 21.09 12.44 9.10
N ASN A 507 21.83 11.67 8.28
CA ASN A 507 21.96 11.92 6.84
C ASN A 507 21.43 10.75 6.01
N LEU A 508 20.65 11.05 4.98
CA LEU A 508 20.31 10.11 3.92
C LEU A 508 21.51 9.96 2.97
N LEU A 509 21.97 8.73 2.73
CA LEU A 509 23.20 8.45 1.98
C LEU A 509 22.97 8.14 0.50
N ARG A 510 21.77 7.68 0.16
CA ARG A 510 21.37 7.42 -1.23
C ARG A 510 19.90 7.74 -1.43
N GLU A 511 19.57 8.22 -2.60
CA GLU A 511 18.21 8.54 -2.98
C GLU A 511 17.78 7.70 -4.19
N THR A 512 16.47 7.52 -4.33
CA THR A 512 15.84 6.90 -5.49
C THR A 512 14.61 7.71 -5.89
N SER A 513 14.10 7.51 -7.09
CA SER A 513 12.81 8.06 -7.51
C SER A 513 11.70 7.02 -7.36
N PHE A 514 10.47 7.47 -7.16
CA PHE A 514 9.32 6.57 -7.08
C PHE A 514 9.10 5.83 -8.40
N MET A 515 9.41 6.49 -9.52
CA MET A 515 9.37 5.85 -10.83
C MET A 515 10.41 4.74 -10.99
N ALA A 516 11.61 4.90 -10.40
CA ALA A 516 12.60 3.81 -10.39
C ALA A 516 12.12 2.61 -9.59
N ILE A 517 11.47 2.83 -8.44
CA ILE A 517 10.86 1.77 -7.62
C ILE A 517 9.80 1.01 -8.43
N ARG A 518 8.86 1.75 -9.06
CA ARG A 518 7.81 1.16 -9.91
C ARG A 518 8.40 0.36 -11.06
N ASN A 519 9.37 0.90 -11.77
CA ASN A 519 10.04 0.23 -12.88
C ASN A 519 10.76 -1.04 -12.42
N LYS A 520 11.48 -0.99 -11.30
CA LYS A 520 12.18 -2.16 -10.75
C LYS A 520 11.21 -3.28 -10.38
N LEU A 521 10.06 -2.96 -9.82
CA LEU A 521 9.02 -3.95 -9.47
C LEU A 521 8.42 -4.64 -10.69
N TRP A 522 8.38 -3.98 -11.87
CA TRP A 522 7.63 -4.47 -13.03
C TRP A 522 8.49 -4.79 -14.25
N ASN A 523 9.71 -4.28 -14.38
CA ASN A 523 10.59 -4.57 -15.52
C ASN A 523 11.39 -5.86 -15.34
N ASN A 524 11.49 -6.41 -14.12
CA ASN A 524 12.22 -7.65 -13.83
C ASN A 524 11.33 -8.90 -13.82
N ASN A 525 10.05 -8.79 -14.17
CA ASN A 525 9.05 -9.86 -14.03
C ASN A 525 8.28 -10.19 -15.31
N PHE A 526 8.91 -10.00 -16.48
CA PHE A 526 8.36 -10.44 -17.77
C PHE A 526 9.27 -11.39 -18.50
#